data_1a11ec58b1784b18230fcd25bfcb9742
#
_entry.id   1a11ec58b1784b18230fcd25bfcb9742
#
_cell.length_a   1.000
_cell.length_b   1.000
_cell.length_c   1.000
_cell.angle_alpha   90.00
_cell.angle_beta   90.00
_cell.angle_gamma   90.00
#
_symmetry.space_group_name_H-M   'P 1'
#
loop_
_entity.id
_entity.type
_entity.pdbx_description
1 polymer ?
#
loop_
_entity_poly.entity_id
_entity_poly.type
_entity_poly.pdbx_seq_one_letter_code
_entity_poly.pdbx_strand_id
1 'polypeptide(L)'
;VVHVVFVAPRFLENTNRYVRAFAELDDVTLTVVSADPEAAIPAPLRPRVAGHYQVADPLDGGQLTTAVRAISRGIGPVDRLAGALEQLQLPMAEVRDALGIDGLRVATARNFRDKDRMKAVLRQAGVPVAASALARSPAELRAFVDRVGYPVIVKPPAGLGSRA
;
A
#
# COMPACT_ATOMS: atom_id res chain seq x y z
N VAL A 1 23.08 -3.33 8.71
CA VAL A 1 22.48 -2.50 7.64
C VAL A 1 21.23 -3.20 7.15
N VAL A 2 20.10 -2.50 7.08
CA VAL A 2 18.79 -3.04 6.65
C VAL A 2 18.53 -2.60 5.21
N HIS A 3 18.27 -3.53 4.31
CA HIS A 3 17.91 -3.21 2.93
C HIS A 3 16.40 -2.95 2.82
N VAL A 4 16.04 -1.70 2.57
CA VAL A 4 14.67 -1.24 2.39
C VAL A 4 14.40 -0.96 0.91
N VAL A 5 13.40 -1.59 0.34
CA VAL A 5 12.82 -1.18 -0.94
C VAL A 5 11.61 -0.28 -0.67
N PHE A 6 11.68 0.98 -1.09
CA PHE A 6 10.57 1.92 -0.99
C PHE A 6 9.83 2.02 -2.32
N VAL A 7 8.53 1.72 -2.30
CA VAL A 7 7.67 1.86 -3.48
C VAL A 7 7.12 3.29 -3.54
N ALA A 8 7.64 4.06 -4.49
CA ALA A 8 7.30 5.44 -4.77
C ALA A 8 6.60 5.54 -6.13
N PRO A 9 5.28 5.34 -6.25
CA PRO A 9 4.62 5.30 -7.55
C PRO A 9 4.98 6.49 -8.45
N ARG A 10 5.09 7.67 -7.85
CA ARG A 10 5.61 8.88 -8.51
C ARG A 10 6.39 9.73 -7.51
N PHE A 11 7.39 10.47 -8.00
CA PHE A 11 8.19 11.39 -7.19
C PHE A 11 7.48 12.73 -6.96
N LEU A 12 6.32 12.68 -6.29
CA LEU A 12 5.61 13.86 -5.81
C LEU A 12 6.22 14.36 -4.50
N GLU A 13 5.93 15.60 -4.12
CA GLU A 13 6.49 16.22 -2.91
C GLU A 13 6.30 15.35 -1.65
N ASN A 14 5.08 14.84 -1.44
CA ASN A 14 4.81 13.98 -0.29
C ASN A 14 5.60 12.67 -0.33
N THR A 15 5.71 12.03 -1.49
CA THR A 15 6.52 10.82 -1.67
C THR A 15 7.99 11.09 -1.39
N ASN A 16 8.51 12.21 -1.90
CA ASN A 16 9.91 12.62 -1.71
C ASN A 16 10.27 12.85 -0.24
N ARG A 17 9.32 13.25 0.60
CA ARG A 17 9.53 13.35 2.06
C ARG A 17 9.84 12.01 2.69
N TYR A 18 9.12 10.95 2.29
CA TYR A 18 9.38 9.60 2.78
C TYR A 18 10.70 9.04 2.24
N VAL A 19 10.97 9.22 0.94
CA VAL A 19 12.25 8.80 0.35
C VAL A 19 13.42 9.46 1.07
N ARG A 20 13.33 10.78 1.36
CA ARG A 20 14.33 11.51 2.13
C ARG A 20 14.50 10.92 3.53
N ALA A 21 13.41 10.70 4.25
CA ALA A 21 13.47 10.19 5.61
C ALA A 21 14.17 8.81 5.68
N PHE A 22 13.93 7.93 4.72
CA PHE A 22 14.66 6.65 4.64
C PHE A 22 16.13 6.86 4.23
N ALA A 23 16.39 7.77 3.28
CA ALA A 23 17.74 8.07 2.79
C ALA A 23 18.65 8.72 3.85
N GLU A 24 18.09 9.30 4.91
CA GLU A 24 18.81 9.93 6.02
C GLU A 24 19.15 8.95 7.15
N LEU A 25 18.70 7.70 7.09
CA LEU A 25 19.03 6.67 8.08
C LEU A 25 20.39 6.03 7.75
N ASP A 26 21.32 6.07 8.69
CA ASP A 26 22.70 5.60 8.49
C ASP A 26 22.81 4.07 8.35
N ASP A 27 21.88 3.31 8.89
CA ASP A 27 21.87 1.85 8.88
C ASP A 27 20.94 1.27 7.80
N VAL A 28 20.46 2.08 6.86
CA VAL A 28 19.56 1.70 5.77
C VAL A 28 20.25 1.77 4.41
N THR A 29 20.22 0.67 3.67
CA THR A 29 20.41 0.66 2.22
C THR A 29 19.07 0.88 1.55
N LEU A 30 18.86 2.05 0.93
CA LEU A 30 17.60 2.39 0.29
C LEU A 30 17.63 2.10 -1.21
N THR A 31 16.67 1.32 -1.69
CA THR A 31 16.35 1.16 -3.11
C THR A 31 14.93 1.63 -3.39
N VAL A 32 14.68 2.20 -4.54
CA VAL A 32 13.36 2.76 -4.89
C VAL A 32 12.78 2.05 -6.12
N VAL A 33 11.49 1.73 -6.06
CA VAL A 33 10.70 1.27 -7.22
C VAL A 33 9.65 2.34 -7.56
N SER A 34 9.60 2.78 -8.83
CA SER A 34 8.64 3.81 -9.26
C SER A 34 8.17 3.62 -10.72
N ALA A 35 7.11 4.32 -11.12
CA ALA A 35 6.76 4.47 -12.52
C ALA A 35 7.58 5.57 -13.22
N ASP A 36 8.07 6.53 -12.45
CA ASP A 36 8.91 7.60 -12.98
C ASP A 36 10.35 7.10 -13.23
N PRO A 37 11.08 7.70 -14.17
CA PRO A 37 12.47 7.36 -14.43
C PRO A 37 13.39 7.81 -13.27
N GLU A 38 14.57 7.20 -13.17
CA GLU A 38 15.57 7.53 -12.13
C GLU A 38 15.92 9.04 -12.11
N ALA A 39 15.93 9.68 -13.28
CA ALA A 39 16.19 11.12 -13.38
C ALA A 39 15.17 11.99 -12.63
N ALA A 40 13.99 11.47 -12.33
CA ALA A 40 12.96 12.16 -11.54
C ALA A 40 13.24 12.11 -10.01
N ILE A 41 14.18 11.30 -9.54
CA ILE A 41 14.63 11.34 -8.15
C ILE A 41 15.28 12.73 -7.91
N PRO A 42 14.86 13.48 -6.88
CA PRO A 42 15.47 14.76 -6.57
C PRO A 42 17.00 14.67 -6.44
N ALA A 43 17.72 15.58 -7.10
CA ALA A 43 19.18 15.54 -7.18
C ALA A 43 19.89 15.34 -5.82
N PRO A 44 19.45 15.97 -4.71
CA PRO A 44 20.09 15.76 -3.40
C PRO A 44 19.90 14.34 -2.85
N LEU A 45 18.88 13.59 -3.31
CA LEU A 45 18.57 12.24 -2.81
C LEU A 45 19.28 11.14 -3.62
N ARG A 46 19.61 11.38 -4.88
CA ARG A 46 20.24 10.39 -5.77
C ARG A 46 21.47 9.70 -5.17
N PRO A 47 22.44 10.42 -4.58
CA PRO A 47 23.63 9.78 -4.01
C PRO A 47 23.35 8.88 -2.81
N ARG A 48 22.16 9.01 -2.21
CA ARG A 48 21.73 8.24 -1.03
C ARG A 48 20.82 7.07 -1.37
N VAL A 49 20.44 6.93 -2.65
CA VAL A 49 19.63 5.81 -3.15
C VAL A 49 20.57 4.80 -3.80
N ALA A 50 20.67 3.61 -3.24
CA ALA A 50 21.56 2.54 -3.70
C ALA A 50 21.17 1.98 -5.07
N GLY A 51 19.90 2.14 -5.47
CA GLY A 51 19.41 1.71 -6.77
C GLY A 51 17.97 2.12 -7.01
N HIS A 52 17.60 2.16 -8.29
CA HIS A 52 16.25 2.46 -8.75
C HIS A 52 15.80 1.40 -9.75
N TYR A 53 14.54 1.00 -9.66
CA TYR A 53 13.92 0.10 -10.62
C TYR A 53 12.62 0.71 -11.14
N GLN A 54 12.52 0.93 -12.46
CA GLN A 54 11.32 1.47 -13.08
C GLN A 54 10.36 0.34 -13.44
N VAL A 55 9.07 0.51 -13.11
CA VAL A 55 7.96 -0.36 -13.51
C VAL A 55 6.88 0.45 -14.21
N ALA A 56 6.08 -0.18 -15.06
CA ALA A 56 5.00 0.51 -15.75
C ALA A 56 3.86 0.89 -14.77
N ASP A 57 3.53 -0.02 -13.85
CA ASP A 57 2.50 0.20 -12.83
C ASP A 57 2.97 -0.31 -11.45
N PRO A 58 3.33 0.58 -10.52
CA PRO A 58 3.70 0.22 -9.15
C PRO A 58 2.53 -0.29 -8.30
N LEU A 59 1.30 -0.28 -8.79
CA LEU A 59 0.14 -0.89 -8.14
C LEU A 59 -0.10 -2.33 -8.59
N ASP A 60 0.66 -2.82 -9.56
CA ASP A 60 0.65 -4.21 -9.99
C ASP A 60 1.63 -5.04 -9.14
N GLY A 61 1.10 -5.96 -8.34
CA GLY A 61 1.89 -6.84 -7.45
C GLY A 61 2.86 -7.76 -8.20
N GLY A 62 2.54 -8.16 -9.44
CA GLY A 62 3.41 -8.97 -10.30
C GLY A 62 4.63 -8.19 -10.77
N GLN A 63 4.43 -6.95 -11.24
CA GLN A 63 5.54 -6.06 -11.64
C GLN A 63 6.42 -5.71 -10.45
N LEU A 64 5.82 -5.40 -9.29
CA LEU A 64 6.57 -5.16 -8.06
C LEU A 64 7.38 -6.39 -7.63
N THR A 65 6.79 -7.59 -7.69
CA THR A 65 7.49 -8.84 -7.34
C THR A 65 8.70 -9.05 -8.25
N THR A 66 8.56 -8.79 -9.53
CA THR A 66 9.65 -8.88 -10.50
C THR A 66 10.75 -7.87 -10.19
N ALA A 67 10.39 -6.61 -9.93
CA ALA A 67 11.31 -5.54 -9.58
C ALA A 67 12.09 -5.87 -8.28
N VAL A 68 11.39 -6.23 -7.21
CA VAL A 68 12.02 -6.54 -5.91
C VAL A 68 12.94 -7.76 -6.00
N ARG A 69 12.56 -8.77 -6.80
CA ARG A 69 13.44 -9.94 -7.07
C ARG A 69 14.70 -9.55 -7.84
N ALA A 70 14.59 -8.64 -8.82
CA ALA A 70 15.75 -8.13 -9.56
C ALA A 70 16.68 -7.32 -8.65
N ILE A 71 16.12 -6.44 -7.81
CA ILE A 71 16.85 -5.66 -6.81
C ILE A 71 17.60 -6.61 -5.85
N SER A 72 16.92 -7.62 -5.32
CA SER A 72 17.51 -8.59 -4.40
C SER A 72 18.70 -9.35 -5.01
N ARG A 73 18.67 -9.62 -6.33
CA ARG A 73 19.78 -10.27 -7.04
C ARG A 73 20.95 -9.33 -7.33
N GLY A 74 20.68 -8.06 -7.60
CA GLY A 74 21.71 -7.08 -7.99
C GLY A 74 22.38 -6.36 -6.84
N ILE A 75 21.64 -6.11 -5.75
CA ILE A 75 22.13 -5.30 -4.61
C ILE A 75 22.26 -6.15 -3.35
N GLY A 76 21.38 -7.12 -3.14
CA GLY A 76 21.37 -7.99 -1.97
C GLY A 76 19.95 -8.24 -1.43
N PRO A 77 19.82 -9.18 -0.47
CA PRO A 77 18.52 -9.52 0.10
C PRO A 77 17.74 -8.30 0.57
N VAL A 78 16.43 -8.28 0.31
CA VAL A 78 15.55 -7.22 0.74
C VAL A 78 14.91 -7.58 2.08
N ASP A 79 15.20 -6.79 3.11
CA ASP A 79 14.70 -7.03 4.46
C ASP A 79 13.31 -6.46 4.65
N ARG A 80 13.04 -5.29 4.07
CA ARG A 80 11.76 -4.58 4.24
C ARG A 80 11.27 -3.98 2.93
N LEU A 81 9.95 -3.99 2.77
CA LEU A 81 9.25 -3.31 1.69
C LEU A 81 8.36 -2.22 2.30
N ALA A 82 8.55 -0.98 1.90
CA ALA A 82 7.84 0.19 2.43
C ALA A 82 7.13 0.98 1.32
N GLY A 83 6.10 1.73 1.70
CA GLY A 83 5.37 2.62 0.79
C GLY A 83 4.33 3.40 1.58
N ALA A 84 4.05 4.64 1.17
CA ALA A 84 3.20 5.56 1.94
C ALA A 84 1.74 5.58 1.50
N LEU A 85 1.44 5.12 0.26
CA LEU A 85 0.08 5.19 -0.27
C LEU A 85 -0.76 4.00 0.16
N GLU A 86 -2.01 4.26 0.53
CA GLU A 86 -2.98 3.23 0.92
C GLU A 86 -3.20 2.18 -0.19
N GLN A 87 -3.13 2.57 -1.46
CA GLN A 87 -3.26 1.68 -2.62
C GLN A 87 -2.16 0.62 -2.69
N LEU A 88 -0.97 0.89 -2.15
CA LEU A 88 0.16 -0.02 -2.15
C LEU A 88 0.03 -1.16 -1.14
N GLN A 89 -0.90 -1.09 -0.20
CA GLN A 89 -1.00 -2.10 0.87
C GLN A 89 -1.15 -3.51 0.32
N LEU A 90 -2.06 -3.73 -0.65
CA LEU A 90 -2.29 -5.04 -1.22
C LEU A 90 -1.16 -5.49 -2.15
N PRO A 91 -0.71 -4.70 -3.15
CA PRO A 91 0.43 -5.06 -3.98
C PRO A 91 1.69 -5.38 -3.19
N MET A 92 2.04 -4.58 -2.18
CA MET A 92 3.19 -4.86 -1.32
C MET A 92 3.02 -6.13 -0.48
N ALA A 93 1.79 -6.43 -0.04
CA ALA A 93 1.52 -7.67 0.69
C ALA A 93 1.70 -8.90 -0.23
N GLU A 94 1.31 -8.81 -1.50
CA GLU A 94 1.53 -9.83 -2.52
C GLU A 94 3.03 -10.09 -2.73
N VAL A 95 3.84 -9.03 -2.82
CA VAL A 95 5.31 -9.15 -2.91
C VAL A 95 5.88 -9.84 -1.67
N ARG A 96 5.44 -9.44 -0.46
CA ARG A 96 5.91 -10.05 0.80
C ARG A 96 5.58 -11.52 0.88
N ASP A 97 4.37 -11.91 0.46
CA ASP A 97 3.97 -13.32 0.42
C ASP A 97 4.80 -14.11 -0.60
N ALA A 98 5.03 -13.54 -1.78
CA ALA A 98 5.76 -14.20 -2.87
C ALA A 98 7.27 -14.34 -2.63
N LEU A 99 7.87 -13.44 -1.85
CA LEU A 99 9.32 -13.38 -1.64
C LEU A 99 9.74 -13.69 -0.19
N GLY A 100 8.81 -13.97 0.71
CA GLY A 100 9.12 -14.26 2.11
C GLY A 100 9.62 -13.05 2.91
N ILE A 101 9.32 -11.82 2.45
CA ILE A 101 9.70 -10.58 3.17
C ILE A 101 8.76 -10.37 4.35
N ASP A 102 9.29 -10.02 5.52
CA ASP A 102 8.49 -9.75 6.71
C ASP A 102 7.57 -8.55 6.53
N GLY A 103 6.37 -8.65 7.12
CA GLY A 103 5.39 -7.58 7.19
C GLY A 103 3.96 -8.05 6.93
N LEU A 104 3.08 -7.09 6.62
CA LEU A 104 1.66 -7.33 6.43
C LEU A 104 1.41 -8.29 5.26
N ARG A 105 0.72 -9.41 5.52
CA ARG A 105 0.36 -10.44 4.54
C ARG A 105 -0.92 -10.09 3.79
N VAL A 106 -1.14 -10.70 2.63
CA VAL A 106 -2.32 -10.46 1.77
C VAL A 106 -3.64 -10.61 2.50
N ALA A 107 -3.80 -11.67 3.32
CA ALA A 107 -5.04 -11.88 4.08
C ALA A 107 -5.38 -10.70 4.99
N THR A 108 -4.38 -10.16 5.69
CA THR A 108 -4.52 -9.01 6.58
C THR A 108 -4.68 -7.72 5.80
N ALA A 109 -3.89 -7.50 4.74
CA ALA A 109 -4.00 -6.31 3.89
C ALA A 109 -5.41 -6.15 3.30
N ARG A 110 -6.04 -7.25 2.87
CA ARG A 110 -7.43 -7.25 2.39
C ARG A 110 -8.41 -6.78 3.47
N ASN A 111 -8.21 -7.17 4.73
CA ASN A 111 -9.06 -6.73 5.84
C ASN A 111 -9.00 -5.21 6.06
N PHE A 112 -7.82 -4.58 5.83
CA PHE A 112 -7.67 -3.13 5.94
C PHE A 112 -8.17 -2.37 4.71
N ARG A 113 -8.09 -2.97 3.52
CA ARG A 113 -8.48 -2.32 2.27
C ARG A 113 -9.97 -2.37 1.99
N ASP A 114 -10.65 -3.44 2.40
CA ASP A 114 -12.09 -3.66 2.20
C ASP A 114 -12.85 -3.32 3.49
N LYS A 115 -13.64 -2.24 3.45
CA LYS A 115 -14.38 -1.73 4.60
C LYS A 115 -15.49 -2.67 5.08
N ASP A 116 -16.09 -3.43 4.18
CA ASP A 116 -17.11 -4.43 4.55
C ASP A 116 -16.44 -5.61 5.24
N ARG A 117 -15.38 -6.13 4.66
CA ARG A 117 -14.56 -7.21 5.22
C ARG A 117 -13.97 -6.81 6.58
N MET A 118 -13.41 -5.60 6.69
CA MET A 118 -12.89 -5.07 7.96
C MET A 118 -13.94 -5.13 9.06
N LYS A 119 -15.15 -4.61 8.79
CA LYS A 119 -16.23 -4.60 9.76
C LYS A 119 -16.76 -6.01 10.10
N ALA A 120 -16.75 -6.92 9.12
CA ALA A 120 -17.12 -8.32 9.37
C ALA A 120 -16.14 -8.98 10.35
N VAL A 121 -14.83 -8.81 10.13
CA VAL A 121 -13.78 -9.34 11.03
C VAL A 121 -13.89 -8.75 12.42
N LEU A 122 -14.10 -7.43 12.54
CA LEU A 122 -14.28 -6.77 13.85
C LEU A 122 -15.52 -7.29 14.61
N ARG A 123 -16.66 -7.47 13.91
CA ARG A 123 -17.87 -8.04 14.54
C ARG A 123 -17.65 -9.47 15.02
N GLN A 124 -16.95 -10.31 14.24
CA GLN A 124 -16.62 -11.67 14.64
C GLN A 124 -15.71 -11.70 15.87
N ALA A 125 -14.85 -10.70 16.03
CA ALA A 125 -13.99 -10.52 17.21
C ALA A 125 -14.69 -9.85 18.40
N GLY A 126 -16.01 -9.59 18.34
CA GLY A 126 -16.76 -8.92 19.41
C GLY A 126 -16.47 -7.43 19.56
N VAL A 127 -15.76 -6.82 18.60
CA VAL A 127 -15.47 -5.38 18.63
C VAL A 127 -16.69 -4.60 18.14
N PRO A 128 -17.20 -3.62 18.88
CA PRO A 128 -18.32 -2.78 18.46
C PRO A 128 -17.98 -2.00 17.17
N VAL A 129 -18.84 -2.09 16.17
CA VAL A 129 -18.71 -1.34 14.91
C VAL A 129 -20.05 -0.75 14.51
N ALA A 130 -20.04 0.40 13.87
CA ALA A 130 -21.23 1.01 13.31
C ALA A 130 -21.94 0.05 12.34
N ALA A 131 -23.27 0.08 12.32
CA ALA A 131 -24.07 -0.68 11.37
C ALA A 131 -23.58 -0.41 9.94
N SER A 132 -23.48 -1.46 9.14
CA SER A 132 -23.04 -1.35 7.73
C SER A 132 -23.60 -2.49 6.91
N ALA A 133 -23.78 -2.23 5.62
CA ALA A 133 -24.11 -3.22 4.63
C ALA A 133 -23.43 -2.89 3.30
N LEU A 134 -23.06 -3.92 2.55
CA LEU A 134 -22.66 -3.77 1.16
C LEU A 134 -23.94 -3.78 0.30
N ALA A 135 -24.38 -2.59 -0.11
CA ALA A 135 -25.55 -2.47 -0.99
C ALA A 135 -25.12 -2.53 -2.45
N ARG A 136 -25.70 -3.47 -3.21
CA ARG A 136 -25.44 -3.67 -4.65
C ARG A 136 -26.60 -3.14 -5.51
N SER A 137 -27.68 -2.70 -4.87
CA SER A 137 -28.86 -2.16 -5.54
C SER A 137 -29.49 -1.04 -4.71
N PRO A 138 -30.28 -0.14 -5.34
CA PRO A 138 -31.07 0.85 -4.61
C PRO A 138 -32.07 0.23 -3.62
N ALA A 139 -32.59 -0.96 -3.90
CA ALA A 139 -33.50 -1.67 -3.00
C ALA A 139 -32.78 -2.10 -1.72
N GLU A 140 -31.58 -2.68 -1.83
CA GLU A 140 -30.76 -3.06 -0.67
C GLU A 140 -30.35 -1.85 0.18
N LEU A 141 -30.03 -0.70 -0.47
CA LEU A 141 -29.75 0.53 0.24
C LEU A 141 -30.98 1.03 1.01
N ARG A 142 -32.16 1.04 0.41
CA ARG A 142 -33.40 1.44 1.10
C ARG A 142 -33.67 0.51 2.29
N ALA A 143 -33.61 -0.80 2.12
CA ALA A 143 -33.80 -1.75 3.20
C ALA A 143 -32.82 -1.56 4.36
N PHE A 144 -31.59 -1.16 4.07
CA PHE A 144 -30.61 -0.80 5.09
C PHE A 144 -31.03 0.48 5.83
N VAL A 145 -31.42 1.53 5.11
CA VAL A 145 -31.85 2.82 5.69
C VAL A 145 -33.11 2.63 6.55
N ASP A 146 -34.09 1.85 6.08
CA ASP A 146 -35.32 1.55 6.82
C ASP A 146 -35.04 0.88 8.17
N ARG A 147 -33.97 0.07 8.22
CA ARG A 147 -33.54 -0.63 9.44
C ARG A 147 -32.78 0.26 10.42
N VAL A 148 -31.91 1.16 9.93
CA VAL A 148 -30.94 1.89 10.77
C VAL A 148 -31.30 3.38 10.95
N GLY A 149 -32.14 3.94 10.08
CA GLY A 149 -32.47 5.37 10.04
C GLY A 149 -31.37 6.23 9.42
N TYR A 150 -31.64 7.54 9.36
CA TYR A 150 -30.69 8.56 8.93
C TYR A 150 -29.96 9.17 10.12
N PRO A 151 -28.73 9.73 9.95
CA PRO A 151 -27.98 9.85 8.69
C PRO A 151 -27.22 8.56 8.31
N VAL A 152 -27.06 8.30 7.02
CA VAL A 152 -26.20 7.23 6.49
C VAL A 152 -25.10 7.80 5.59
N ILE A 153 -23.94 7.11 5.53
CA ILE A 153 -22.83 7.47 4.65
C ILE A 153 -22.61 6.34 3.66
N VAL A 154 -22.64 6.66 2.36
CA VAL A 154 -22.32 5.73 1.28
C VAL A 154 -20.86 5.92 0.88
N LYS A 155 -20.11 4.81 0.80
CA LYS A 155 -18.66 4.82 0.46
C LYS A 155 -18.34 3.64 -0.44
N PRO A 156 -17.37 3.76 -1.38
CA PRO A 156 -16.80 2.59 -2.05
C PRO A 156 -16.19 1.61 -1.04
N PRO A 157 -16.30 0.29 -1.24
CA PRO A 157 -15.69 -0.71 -0.35
C PRO A 157 -14.18 -0.50 -0.19
N ALA A 158 -13.47 -0.23 -1.30
CA ALA A 158 -12.02 -0.02 -1.35
C ALA A 158 -11.66 1.35 -1.95
N GLY A 159 -12.27 2.42 -1.44
CA GLY A 159 -11.98 3.80 -1.89
C GLY A 159 -10.74 4.39 -1.24
N LEU A 160 -10.23 5.48 -1.85
CA LEU A 160 -9.13 6.30 -1.35
C LEU A 160 -9.65 7.57 -0.70
N GLY A 161 -9.15 7.83 0.51
CA GLY A 161 -9.37 9.09 1.20
C GLY A 161 -10.85 9.45 1.39
N SER A 162 -11.11 10.75 1.54
CA SER A 162 -12.43 11.34 1.79
C SER A 162 -13.13 11.85 0.51
N ARG A 163 -12.84 11.27 -0.65
CA ARG A 163 -13.62 11.59 -1.85
C ARG A 163 -15.03 11.03 -1.68
N ALA A 164 -15.96 11.94 -1.39
CA ALA A 164 -17.38 11.70 -1.47
C ALA A 164 -17.81 11.69 -2.94
#